data_f590f56be1b9058e4b2290daf6faf19f
#
_entry.id   f590f56be1b9058e4b2290daf6faf19f
#
_cell.length_a   1.000
_cell.length_b   1.000
_cell.length_c   1.000
_cell.angle_alpha   90.00
_cell.angle_beta   90.00
_cell.angle_gamma   90.00
#
_symmetry.space_group_name_H-M   'P 1'
#
loop_
_entity.id
_entity.type
_entity.pdbx_description
1 polymer ?
#
loop_
_entity_poly.entity_id
_entity_poly.type
_entity_poly.pdbx_seq_one_letter_code
_entity_poly.pdbx_strand_id
1 'polypeptide(L)'
;CDIEMEFAADIEHKENGSRFNLKLLQVRPVGEYSADNAVSIEKVSEDMQNILIRSSKALGSGHIDGIKYIIQVPSDTFDSARTKEMAAEIAEFNNFVKQEGASYILIGPGRWGSSDPWLGIPVMWSDISEARMIVETAIPGYQIEPSQGTHFFQNITSLGVGYLTIDTVINDGMLNDDIIKGLELVSETPLVKLYKAPDTLVGYIDRSSGKAIVGY
;
A
#
# COMPACT_ATOMS: atom_id res chain seq x y z
N CYS A 1 12.09 22.26 -1.71
CA CYS A 1 12.21 21.01 -0.93
C CYS A 1 11.05 20.95 0.05
N ASP A 2 10.19 19.94 -0.10
CA ASP A 2 9.09 19.71 0.82
C ASP A 2 9.64 19.09 2.10
N ILE A 3 9.06 19.44 3.24
CA ILE A 3 9.45 18.91 4.54
C ILE A 3 8.24 18.25 5.21
N GLU A 4 8.48 17.15 5.87
CA GLU A 4 7.53 16.54 6.78
C GLU A 4 7.92 16.84 8.21
N MET A 5 6.94 17.24 9.01
CA MET A 5 7.15 17.59 10.42
C MET A 5 6.21 16.77 11.29
N GLU A 6 6.78 16.15 12.31
CA GLU A 6 6.04 15.50 13.38
C GLU A 6 6.10 16.37 14.64
N PHE A 7 4.97 16.58 15.27
CA PHE A 7 4.89 17.39 16.50
C PHE A 7 3.89 16.79 17.50
N ALA A 8 4.12 17.05 18.77
CA ALA A 8 3.18 16.81 19.85
C ALA A 8 2.63 18.13 20.38
N ALA A 9 1.34 18.19 20.60
CA ALA A 9 0.66 19.33 21.19
C ALA A 9 0.06 18.94 22.54
N ASP A 10 0.29 19.75 23.55
CA ASP A 10 -0.29 19.60 24.88
C ASP A 10 -1.05 20.88 25.24
N ILE A 11 -2.28 20.72 25.71
CA ILE A 11 -3.16 21.84 26.07
C ILE A 11 -3.52 21.73 27.56
N GLU A 12 -2.92 22.61 28.37
CA GLU A 12 -3.28 22.77 29.79
C GLU A 12 -4.39 23.79 29.93
N HIS A 13 -5.54 23.37 30.41
CA HIS A 13 -6.63 24.29 30.78
C HIS A 13 -6.42 24.83 32.20
N LYS A 14 -6.37 26.14 32.33
CA LYS A 14 -6.26 26.85 33.62
C LYS A 14 -7.44 27.80 33.80
N GLU A 15 -7.76 28.19 35.07
CA GLU A 15 -8.87 29.09 35.36
C GLU A 15 -8.81 30.44 34.61
N ASN A 16 -7.61 30.91 34.25
CA ASN A 16 -7.38 32.19 33.57
C ASN A 16 -6.98 32.02 32.07
N GLY A 17 -7.30 30.89 31.44
CA GLY A 17 -7.00 30.63 30.03
C GLY A 17 -6.31 29.28 29.80
N SER A 18 -6.04 28.96 28.55
CA SER A 18 -5.36 27.71 28.16
C SER A 18 -3.91 28.00 27.78
N ARG A 19 -3.01 27.16 28.24
CA ARG A 19 -1.60 27.15 27.80
C ARG A 19 -1.42 26.08 26.77
N PHE A 20 -0.84 26.46 25.63
CA PHE A 20 -0.53 25.55 24.51
C PHE A 20 0.98 25.34 24.46
N ASN A 21 1.40 24.07 24.53
CA ASN A 21 2.79 23.66 24.35
C ASN A 21 2.90 22.82 23.08
N LEU A 22 3.69 23.28 22.11
CA LEU A 22 4.01 22.54 20.89
C LEU A 22 5.46 22.05 20.98
N LYS A 23 5.67 20.75 20.82
CA LYS A 23 6.99 20.12 20.76
C LYS A 23 7.20 19.56 19.36
N LEU A 24 8.19 20.06 18.66
CA LEU A 24 8.64 19.47 17.41
C LEU A 24 9.41 18.18 17.74
N LEU A 25 8.95 17.06 17.19
CA LEU A 25 9.51 15.75 17.45
C LEU A 25 10.50 15.33 16.35
N GLN A 26 10.14 15.60 15.08
CA GLN A 26 10.97 15.27 13.95
C GLN A 26 10.73 16.25 12.79
N VAL A 27 11.80 16.53 12.06
CA VAL A 27 11.76 17.21 10.75
C VAL A 27 12.60 16.41 9.79
N ARG A 28 12.03 16.05 8.64
CA ARG A 28 12.77 15.36 7.59
C ARG A 28 12.44 15.96 6.22
N PRO A 29 13.41 16.02 5.30
CA PRO A 29 13.10 16.36 3.92
C PRO A 29 12.26 15.23 3.31
N VAL A 30 11.19 15.59 2.64
CA VAL A 30 10.53 14.70 1.68
C VAL A 30 11.40 14.76 0.44
N GLY A 31 11.87 13.60 -0.07
CA GLY A 31 12.81 13.54 -1.18
C GLY A 31 12.38 14.44 -2.35
N GLU A 32 13.35 15.06 -3.00
CA GLU A 32 13.09 15.89 -4.17
C GLU A 32 12.51 15.02 -5.29
N TYR A 33 11.21 15.12 -5.44
CA TYR A 33 10.55 14.61 -6.64
C TYR A 33 10.57 15.76 -7.66
N SER A 34 11.31 15.56 -8.75
CA SER A 34 11.34 16.52 -9.85
C SER A 34 9.90 16.71 -10.36
N ALA A 35 9.47 17.96 -10.43
CA ALA A 35 8.15 18.33 -10.94
C ALA A 35 7.93 17.93 -12.42
N ASP A 36 8.99 17.50 -13.10
CA ASP A 36 8.99 17.05 -14.49
C ASP A 36 8.31 15.71 -14.75
N ASN A 37 7.87 14.99 -13.71
CA ASN A 37 7.22 13.68 -13.82
C ASN A 37 5.74 13.70 -13.44
N ALA A 38 5.02 14.77 -13.74
CA ALA A 38 3.55 14.76 -13.62
C ALA A 38 2.99 13.74 -14.64
N VAL A 39 2.60 12.57 -14.12
CA VAL A 39 2.02 11.50 -14.92
C VAL A 39 0.53 11.78 -15.07
N SER A 40 0.05 11.98 -16.30
CA SER A 40 -1.39 11.99 -16.56
C SER A 40 -1.92 10.57 -16.54
N ILE A 41 -2.64 10.21 -15.47
CA ILE A 41 -3.26 8.88 -15.30
C ILE A 41 -4.21 8.57 -16.47
N GLU A 42 -4.91 9.57 -16.99
CA GLU A 42 -5.81 9.44 -18.13
C GLU A 42 -5.08 8.95 -19.37
N LYS A 43 -3.95 9.58 -19.73
CA LYS A 43 -3.14 9.19 -20.91
C LYS A 43 -2.54 7.80 -20.74
N VAL A 44 -1.94 7.52 -19.59
CA VAL A 44 -1.36 6.20 -19.31
C VAL A 44 -2.42 5.09 -19.37
N SER A 45 -3.64 5.42 -18.95
CA SER A 45 -4.76 4.47 -19.00
C SER A 45 -5.18 4.06 -20.41
N GLU A 46 -4.95 4.91 -21.41
CA GLU A 46 -5.23 4.62 -22.81
C GLU A 46 -4.20 3.66 -23.42
N ASP A 47 -2.98 3.68 -22.92
CA ASP A 47 -1.86 2.86 -23.40
C ASP A 47 -1.78 1.49 -22.71
N MET A 48 -2.38 1.32 -21.54
CA MET A 48 -2.40 0.04 -20.80
C MET A 48 -3.41 -0.94 -21.36
N GLN A 49 -2.97 -2.15 -21.72
CA GLN A 49 -3.84 -3.21 -22.22
C GLN A 49 -4.63 -3.89 -21.09
N ASN A 50 -3.97 -4.15 -19.97
CA ASN A 50 -4.55 -4.84 -18.83
C ASN A 50 -4.40 -4.01 -17.57
N ILE A 51 -5.50 -3.39 -17.14
CA ILE A 51 -5.53 -2.60 -15.92
C ILE A 51 -5.99 -3.49 -14.77
N LEU A 52 -5.09 -3.72 -13.81
CA LEU A 52 -5.37 -4.50 -12.61
C LEU A 52 -5.96 -3.65 -11.50
N ILE A 53 -5.43 -2.44 -11.33
CA ILE A 53 -5.76 -1.59 -10.18
C ILE A 53 -5.98 -0.15 -10.64
N ARG A 54 -7.02 0.47 -10.13
CA ARG A 54 -7.20 1.92 -10.09
C ARG A 54 -7.50 2.36 -8.67
N SER A 55 -6.87 3.44 -8.23
CA SER A 55 -7.14 4.04 -6.93
C SER A 55 -7.32 5.55 -7.07
N SER A 56 -8.25 6.12 -6.32
CA SER A 56 -8.41 7.57 -6.16
C SER A 56 -7.63 8.10 -4.96
N LYS A 57 -7.07 7.20 -4.14
CA LYS A 57 -6.32 7.52 -2.91
C LYS A 57 -5.00 6.77 -2.91
N ALA A 58 -3.99 7.39 -3.50
CA ALA A 58 -2.64 6.84 -3.55
C ALA A 58 -1.63 7.83 -2.98
N LEU A 59 -0.56 7.27 -2.42
CA LEU A 59 0.60 8.01 -1.93
C LEU A 59 1.87 7.41 -2.55
N GLY A 60 2.81 8.28 -2.78
CA GLY A 60 3.97 8.03 -3.61
C GLY A 60 3.98 8.97 -4.79
N SER A 61 4.84 8.74 -5.75
CA SER A 61 4.88 9.57 -6.95
C SER A 61 5.58 8.90 -8.12
N GLY A 62 5.13 9.26 -9.32
CA GLY A 62 5.78 8.91 -10.56
C GLY A 62 5.52 7.47 -11.02
N HIS A 63 6.54 6.87 -11.56
CA HIS A 63 6.54 5.61 -12.25
C HIS A 63 7.26 4.55 -11.40
N ILE A 64 6.60 3.44 -11.15
CA ILE A 64 7.15 2.27 -10.43
C ILE A 64 7.09 1.09 -11.38
N ASP A 65 8.24 0.58 -11.80
CA ASP A 65 8.37 -0.52 -12.75
C ASP A 65 9.11 -1.72 -12.15
N GLY A 66 9.35 -2.74 -12.98
CA GLY A 66 10.14 -3.91 -12.59
C GLY A 66 9.41 -4.88 -11.66
N ILE A 67 8.11 -4.73 -11.49
CA ILE A 67 7.32 -5.60 -10.62
C ILE A 67 6.93 -6.86 -11.38
N LYS A 68 7.26 -8.04 -10.83
CA LYS A 68 7.00 -9.34 -11.49
C LYS A 68 5.95 -10.19 -10.80
N TYR A 69 5.70 -9.96 -9.51
CA TYR A 69 4.83 -10.80 -8.71
C TYR A 69 3.70 -10.00 -8.06
N ILE A 70 2.67 -10.72 -7.66
CA ILE A 70 1.60 -10.23 -6.78
C ILE A 70 1.49 -11.21 -5.62
N ILE A 71 1.59 -10.72 -4.39
CA ILE A 71 1.20 -11.45 -3.19
C ILE A 71 -0.17 -10.93 -2.77
N GLN A 72 -1.17 -11.81 -2.77
CA GLN A 72 -2.54 -11.46 -2.46
C GLN A 72 -3.08 -12.25 -1.27
N VAL A 73 -3.66 -11.54 -0.31
CA VAL A 73 -4.60 -12.10 0.66
C VAL A 73 -6.00 -11.86 0.11
N PRO A 74 -6.72 -12.92 -0.36
CA PRO A 74 -8.05 -12.73 -0.92
C PRO A 74 -9.05 -12.28 0.15
N SER A 75 -9.92 -11.31 -0.19
CA SER A 75 -10.88 -10.75 0.78
C SER A 75 -11.97 -11.76 1.19
N ASP A 76 -12.25 -12.75 0.34
CA ASP A 76 -13.25 -13.80 0.59
C ASP A 76 -12.77 -14.89 1.58
N THR A 77 -11.46 -15.01 1.75
CA THR A 77 -10.83 -15.96 2.70
C THR A 77 -10.22 -15.27 3.92
N PHE A 78 -10.39 -13.95 4.04
CA PHE A 78 -9.84 -13.21 5.17
C PHE A 78 -10.51 -13.61 6.49
N ASP A 79 -9.67 -14.01 7.44
CA ASP A 79 -10.06 -14.34 8.81
C ASP A 79 -9.21 -13.56 9.82
N SER A 80 -9.84 -12.64 10.55
CA SER A 80 -9.15 -11.80 11.53
C SER A 80 -8.45 -12.61 12.65
N ALA A 81 -8.93 -13.82 12.95
CA ALA A 81 -8.27 -14.69 13.91
C ALA A 81 -6.95 -15.28 13.42
N ARG A 82 -6.72 -15.27 12.10
CA ARG A 82 -5.56 -15.88 11.45
C ARG A 82 -4.58 -14.88 10.84
N THR A 83 -4.70 -13.59 11.16
CA THR A 83 -3.86 -12.53 10.56
C THR A 83 -2.37 -12.69 10.85
N LYS A 84 -2.00 -13.32 12.00
CA LYS A 84 -0.59 -13.66 12.28
C LYS A 84 -0.05 -14.77 11.40
N GLU A 85 -0.89 -15.75 11.03
CA GLU A 85 -0.53 -16.79 10.07
C GLU A 85 -0.35 -16.18 8.68
N MET A 86 -1.27 -15.29 8.26
CA MET A 86 -1.13 -14.54 7.00
C MET A 86 0.19 -13.78 6.93
N ALA A 87 0.58 -13.09 8.02
CA ALA A 87 1.85 -12.37 8.06
C ALA A 87 3.07 -13.29 7.88
N ALA A 88 3.05 -14.48 8.50
CA ALA A 88 4.12 -15.45 8.35
C ALA A 88 4.20 -16.01 6.92
N GLU A 89 3.08 -16.36 6.31
CA GLU A 89 3.01 -16.84 4.92
C GLU A 89 3.47 -15.76 3.91
N ILE A 90 3.10 -14.50 4.15
CA ILE A 90 3.58 -13.36 3.35
C ILE A 90 5.11 -13.23 3.45
N ALA A 91 5.67 -13.40 4.65
CA ALA A 91 7.12 -13.34 4.85
C ALA A 91 7.86 -14.48 4.09
N GLU A 92 7.26 -15.67 4.03
CA GLU A 92 7.81 -16.78 3.22
C GLU A 92 7.80 -16.44 1.73
N PHE A 93 6.70 -15.90 1.21
CA PHE A 93 6.62 -15.48 -0.20
C PHE A 93 7.53 -14.28 -0.49
N ASN A 94 7.68 -13.33 0.42
CA ASN A 94 8.65 -12.25 0.30
C ASN A 94 10.08 -12.80 0.17
N ASN A 95 10.45 -13.79 0.97
CA ASN A 95 11.76 -14.42 0.90
C ASN A 95 11.97 -15.18 -0.43
N PHE A 96 10.94 -15.84 -0.95
CA PHE A 96 10.99 -16.46 -2.27
C PHE A 96 11.24 -15.39 -3.37
N VAL A 97 10.46 -14.30 -3.39
CA VAL A 97 10.60 -13.22 -4.39
C VAL A 97 11.97 -12.55 -4.28
N LYS A 98 12.51 -12.41 -3.07
CA LYS A 98 13.85 -11.90 -2.81
C LYS A 98 14.94 -12.78 -3.42
N GLN A 99 14.82 -14.10 -3.30
CA GLN A 99 15.77 -15.06 -3.90
C GLN A 99 15.73 -15.00 -5.43
N GLU A 100 14.56 -14.72 -6.02
CA GLU A 100 14.41 -14.49 -7.46
C GLU A 100 14.98 -13.13 -7.92
N GLY A 101 15.45 -12.28 -7.01
CA GLY A 101 15.91 -10.92 -7.32
C GLY A 101 14.82 -10.05 -7.93
N ALA A 102 13.58 -10.26 -7.53
CA ALA A 102 12.39 -9.63 -8.09
C ALA A 102 11.66 -8.77 -7.04
N SER A 103 10.58 -8.15 -7.46
CA SER A 103 9.70 -7.36 -6.59
C SER A 103 8.23 -7.68 -6.85
N TYR A 104 7.36 -7.23 -5.95
CA TYR A 104 5.94 -7.55 -6.01
C TYR A 104 5.02 -6.41 -5.56
N ILE A 105 3.73 -6.58 -5.87
CA ILE A 105 2.63 -5.80 -5.30
C ILE A 105 2.01 -6.63 -4.18
N LEU A 106 1.89 -6.05 -2.98
CA LEU A 106 1.18 -6.65 -1.86
C LEU A 106 -0.27 -6.17 -1.86
N ILE A 107 -1.23 -7.08 -1.94
CA ILE A 107 -2.66 -6.76 -1.97
C ILE A 107 -3.37 -7.52 -0.85
N GLY A 108 -4.19 -6.84 -0.07
CA GLY A 108 -5.01 -7.51 0.93
C GLY A 108 -5.92 -6.59 1.73
N PRO A 109 -6.85 -7.21 2.48
CA PRO A 109 -7.85 -6.50 3.23
C PRO A 109 -7.30 -5.88 4.50
N GLY A 110 -7.78 -4.69 4.83
CA GLY A 110 -7.42 -3.96 6.04
C GLY A 110 -6.05 -3.31 5.99
N ARG A 111 -5.56 -2.93 7.15
CA ARG A 111 -4.29 -2.21 7.32
C ARG A 111 -3.12 -3.16 7.37
N TRP A 112 -2.07 -2.82 6.65
CA TRP A 112 -0.79 -3.48 6.79
C TRP A 112 -0.04 -2.96 8.03
N GLY A 113 0.60 -3.87 8.77
CA GLY A 113 1.35 -3.54 9.99
C GLY A 113 0.49 -3.24 11.22
N SER A 114 -0.81 -3.55 11.17
CA SER A 114 -1.71 -3.39 12.31
C SER A 114 -1.50 -4.51 13.34
N SER A 115 -1.31 -4.14 14.61
CA SER A 115 -1.29 -5.10 15.71
C SER A 115 -2.70 -5.56 16.13
N ASP A 116 -3.74 -4.84 15.72
CA ASP A 116 -5.14 -5.21 15.94
C ASP A 116 -5.62 -6.07 14.77
N PRO A 117 -5.95 -7.36 15.02
CA PRO A 117 -6.35 -8.28 13.97
C PRO A 117 -7.68 -7.91 13.29
N TRP A 118 -8.53 -7.12 13.96
CA TRP A 118 -9.77 -6.61 13.36
C TRP A 118 -9.53 -5.49 12.36
N LEU A 119 -8.37 -4.84 12.43
CA LEU A 119 -8.02 -3.72 11.55
C LEU A 119 -7.12 -4.14 10.39
N GLY A 120 -6.44 -5.30 10.47
CA GLY A 120 -5.57 -5.73 9.39
C GLY A 120 -4.52 -6.78 9.77
N ILE A 121 -3.47 -6.86 8.99
CA ILE A 121 -2.46 -7.93 9.04
C ILE A 121 -1.15 -7.38 9.64
N PRO A 122 -0.60 -8.02 10.70
CA PRO A 122 0.52 -7.50 11.49
C PRO A 122 1.90 -7.81 10.86
N VAL A 123 2.09 -7.47 9.60
CA VAL A 123 3.40 -7.59 8.95
C VAL A 123 4.37 -6.54 9.48
N MET A 124 5.64 -6.91 9.60
CA MET A 124 6.74 -5.96 9.79
C MET A 124 7.35 -5.59 8.44
N TRP A 125 8.12 -4.51 8.40
CA TRP A 125 8.80 -4.12 7.16
C TRP A 125 9.72 -5.20 6.62
N SER A 126 10.40 -5.94 7.49
CA SER A 126 11.24 -7.08 7.11
C SER A 126 10.48 -8.18 6.36
N ASP A 127 9.19 -8.34 6.66
CA ASP A 127 8.35 -9.39 6.10
C ASP A 127 7.88 -9.05 4.68
N ILE A 128 8.03 -7.79 4.27
CA ILE A 128 7.57 -7.27 2.98
C ILE A 128 8.62 -6.41 2.28
N SER A 129 9.90 -6.65 2.54
CA SER A 129 11.03 -5.82 2.07
C SER A 129 11.12 -5.68 0.54
N GLU A 130 10.60 -6.63 -0.22
CA GLU A 130 10.62 -6.63 -1.68
C GLU A 130 9.33 -6.04 -2.31
N ALA A 131 8.38 -5.59 -1.48
CA ALA A 131 7.19 -4.90 -1.97
C ALA A 131 7.54 -3.53 -2.56
N ARG A 132 7.12 -3.28 -3.79
CA ARG A 132 7.26 -1.98 -4.46
C ARG A 132 5.96 -1.18 -4.43
N MET A 133 4.85 -1.87 -4.28
CA MET A 133 3.54 -1.27 -4.08
C MET A 133 2.75 -2.07 -3.04
N ILE A 134 1.98 -1.36 -2.24
CA ILE A 134 1.13 -1.92 -1.19
C ILE A 134 -0.28 -1.40 -1.39
N VAL A 135 -1.23 -2.32 -1.39
CA VAL A 135 -2.64 -2.04 -1.63
C VAL A 135 -3.46 -2.53 -0.45
N GLU A 136 -4.18 -1.62 0.18
CA GLU A 136 -5.17 -1.93 1.22
C GLU A 136 -6.56 -1.99 0.57
N THR A 137 -7.25 -3.09 0.75
CA THR A 137 -8.64 -3.24 0.30
C THR A 137 -9.60 -3.21 1.48
N ALA A 138 -10.85 -2.86 1.24
CA ALA A 138 -11.87 -2.87 2.28
C ALA A 138 -12.06 -4.28 2.86
N ILE A 139 -12.28 -4.36 4.17
CA ILE A 139 -12.76 -5.60 4.81
C ILE A 139 -14.29 -5.63 4.69
N PRO A 140 -14.89 -6.72 4.17
CA PRO A 140 -16.34 -6.83 4.09
C PRO A 140 -17.01 -6.61 5.44
N GLY A 141 -17.94 -5.64 5.51
CA GLY A 141 -18.68 -5.32 6.73
C GLY A 141 -17.99 -4.37 7.71
N TYR A 142 -16.77 -3.91 7.42
CA TYR A 142 -16.04 -2.96 8.27
C TYR A 142 -15.56 -1.76 7.47
N GLN A 143 -15.81 -0.55 7.99
CA GLN A 143 -15.12 0.65 7.52
C GLN A 143 -13.77 0.75 8.21
N ILE A 144 -12.69 0.67 7.43
CA ILE A 144 -11.34 0.82 7.93
C ILE A 144 -10.77 2.11 7.36
N GLU A 145 -10.32 2.99 8.24
CA GLU A 145 -9.55 4.16 7.82
C GLU A 145 -8.16 3.68 7.32
N PRO A 146 -7.67 4.23 6.21
CA PRO A 146 -6.34 3.91 5.69
C PRO A 146 -5.23 4.05 6.74
N SER A 147 -4.15 3.30 6.58
CA SER A 147 -2.98 3.27 7.50
C SER A 147 -2.19 4.59 7.58
N GLN A 148 -2.69 5.66 6.95
CA GLN A 148 -2.07 6.98 6.94
C GLN A 148 -1.83 7.47 8.37
N GLY A 149 -0.57 7.77 8.71
CA GLY A 149 -0.17 8.28 10.02
C GLY A 149 0.45 7.26 10.99
N THR A 150 0.61 6.01 10.60
CA THR A 150 1.35 5.02 11.40
C THR A 150 2.85 5.05 11.11
N HIS A 151 3.70 4.62 12.06
CA HIS A 151 5.14 4.47 11.83
C HIS A 151 5.45 3.50 10.68
N PHE A 152 4.63 2.48 10.48
CA PHE A 152 4.72 1.57 9.36
C PHE A 152 4.58 2.30 8.03
N PHE A 153 3.57 3.17 7.93
CA PHE A 153 3.31 3.98 6.76
C PHE A 153 4.43 4.98 6.44
N GLN A 154 5.02 5.60 7.46
CA GLN A 154 6.14 6.52 7.30
C GLN A 154 7.36 5.85 6.66
N ASN A 155 7.61 4.58 7.00
CA ASN A 155 8.69 3.81 6.38
C ASN A 155 8.41 3.52 4.90
N ILE A 156 7.17 3.17 4.54
CA ILE A 156 6.75 2.90 3.17
C ILE A 156 7.05 4.09 2.25
N THR A 157 6.58 5.27 2.63
CA THR A 157 6.77 6.48 1.81
C THR A 157 8.23 6.91 1.70
N SER A 158 9.01 6.74 2.77
CA SER A 158 10.45 7.06 2.80
C SER A 158 11.29 6.15 1.91
N LEU A 159 10.84 4.93 1.66
CA LEU A 159 11.52 3.93 0.82
C LEU A 159 11.04 3.95 -0.63
N GLY A 160 10.19 4.90 -1.00
CA GLY A 160 9.68 5.04 -2.37
C GLY A 160 8.70 3.93 -2.78
N VAL A 161 8.07 3.26 -1.82
CA VAL A 161 7.03 2.27 -2.07
C VAL A 161 5.71 2.98 -2.34
N GLY A 162 5.03 2.60 -3.43
CA GLY A 162 3.69 3.12 -3.72
C GLY A 162 2.66 2.54 -2.75
N TYR A 163 1.76 3.38 -2.25
CA TYR A 163 0.68 2.96 -1.37
C TYR A 163 -0.67 3.37 -1.96
N LEU A 164 -1.59 2.43 -2.02
CA LEU A 164 -2.92 2.61 -2.59
C LEU A 164 -3.99 2.07 -1.64
N THR A 165 -5.15 2.70 -1.65
CA THR A 165 -6.35 2.15 -1.01
C THR A 165 -7.44 1.93 -2.03
N ILE A 166 -8.19 0.86 -1.86
CA ILE A 166 -9.33 0.50 -2.71
C ILE A 166 -10.50 0.14 -1.81
N ASP A 167 -11.61 0.84 -1.96
CA ASP A 167 -12.86 0.51 -1.28
C ASP A 167 -13.96 0.25 -2.31
N THR A 168 -14.11 -1.01 -2.65
CA THR A 168 -15.12 -1.45 -3.63
C THR A 168 -16.56 -1.32 -3.11
N VAL A 169 -16.75 -1.20 -1.79
CA VAL A 169 -18.07 -1.03 -1.18
C VAL A 169 -18.68 0.33 -1.51
N ILE A 170 -17.83 1.37 -1.52
CA ILE A 170 -18.24 2.74 -1.87
C ILE A 170 -17.83 3.15 -3.29
N ASN A 171 -17.43 2.19 -4.14
CA ASN A 171 -16.93 2.42 -5.50
C ASN A 171 -15.72 3.38 -5.56
N ASP A 172 -14.86 3.34 -4.55
CA ASP A 172 -13.62 4.11 -4.52
C ASP A 172 -12.45 3.23 -4.96
N GLY A 173 -12.12 3.32 -6.24
CA GLY A 173 -11.10 2.50 -6.87
C GLY A 173 -11.63 1.22 -7.52
N MET A 174 -10.72 0.44 -8.10
CA MET A 174 -10.99 -0.81 -8.80
C MET A 174 -9.86 -1.81 -8.56
N LEU A 175 -10.22 -3.02 -8.22
CA LEU A 175 -9.34 -4.19 -8.24
C LEU A 175 -9.94 -5.21 -9.21
N ASN A 176 -9.22 -5.57 -10.25
CA ASN A 176 -9.66 -6.55 -11.24
C ASN A 176 -9.17 -7.95 -10.85
N ASP A 177 -9.91 -8.58 -9.96
CA ASP A 177 -9.60 -9.92 -9.47
C ASP A 177 -9.61 -10.98 -10.58
N ASP A 178 -10.41 -10.80 -11.62
CA ASP A 178 -10.46 -11.76 -12.74
C ASP A 178 -9.15 -11.78 -13.52
N ILE A 179 -8.55 -10.61 -13.76
CA ILE A 179 -7.23 -10.54 -14.38
C ILE A 179 -6.18 -11.17 -13.45
N ILE A 180 -6.19 -10.85 -12.15
CA ILE A 180 -5.23 -11.39 -11.19
C ILE A 180 -5.34 -12.91 -11.11
N LYS A 181 -6.55 -13.46 -11.02
CA LYS A 181 -6.80 -14.91 -11.02
C LYS A 181 -6.43 -15.62 -12.33
N GLY A 182 -6.35 -14.88 -13.43
CA GLY A 182 -5.88 -15.35 -14.73
C GLY A 182 -4.36 -15.39 -14.88
N LEU A 183 -3.59 -14.84 -13.94
CA LEU A 183 -2.13 -14.89 -13.92
C LEU A 183 -1.62 -16.29 -13.54
N GLU A 184 -0.34 -16.54 -13.78
CA GLU A 184 0.33 -17.77 -13.35
C GLU A 184 0.33 -17.87 -11.81
N LEU A 185 -0.37 -18.85 -11.26
CA LEU A 185 -0.32 -19.16 -9.82
C LEU A 185 0.97 -19.93 -9.53
N VAL A 186 1.94 -19.27 -8.89
CA VAL A 186 3.25 -19.85 -8.56
C VAL A 186 3.16 -20.69 -7.29
N SER A 187 2.44 -20.19 -6.29
CA SER A 187 2.24 -20.88 -5.03
C SER A 187 0.99 -20.36 -4.34
N GLU A 188 0.38 -21.20 -3.52
CA GLU A 188 -0.75 -20.82 -2.68
C GLU A 188 -0.73 -21.54 -1.34
N THR A 189 -1.26 -20.88 -0.35
CA THR A 189 -1.65 -21.42 0.95
C THR A 189 -3.16 -21.24 1.12
N PRO A 190 -3.78 -21.74 2.17
CA PRO A 190 -5.18 -21.43 2.44
C PRO A 190 -5.51 -19.94 2.62
N LEU A 191 -4.51 -19.09 2.90
CA LEU A 191 -4.70 -17.68 3.24
C LEU A 191 -4.08 -16.71 2.24
N VAL A 192 -2.98 -17.09 1.58
CA VAL A 192 -2.18 -16.20 0.74
C VAL A 192 -1.88 -16.86 -0.60
N LYS A 193 -1.89 -16.07 -1.66
CA LYS A 193 -1.57 -16.51 -3.02
C LYS A 193 -0.43 -15.69 -3.61
N LEU A 194 0.46 -16.37 -4.31
CA LEU A 194 1.56 -15.77 -5.06
C LEU A 194 1.33 -15.97 -6.55
N TYR A 195 1.12 -14.87 -7.26
CA TYR A 195 0.97 -14.86 -8.71
C TYR A 195 2.20 -14.27 -9.39
N LYS A 196 2.47 -14.70 -10.61
CA LYS A 196 3.48 -14.13 -11.50
C LYS A 196 2.81 -13.50 -12.71
N ALA A 197 3.15 -12.28 -13.00
CA ALA A 197 2.67 -11.59 -14.19
C ALA A 197 3.39 -12.12 -15.45
N PRO A 198 2.70 -12.17 -16.60
CA PRO A 198 3.31 -12.61 -17.86
C PRO A 198 4.33 -11.60 -18.38
N ASP A 199 4.18 -10.33 -17.99
CA ASP A 199 5.09 -9.24 -18.28
C ASP A 199 5.32 -8.41 -17.02
N THR A 200 6.22 -7.43 -17.08
CA THR A 200 6.49 -6.53 -15.98
C THR A 200 5.30 -5.63 -15.68
N LEU A 201 4.81 -5.69 -14.44
CA LEU A 201 3.78 -4.77 -13.96
C LEU A 201 4.37 -3.38 -13.74
N VAL A 202 3.58 -2.40 -14.09
CA VAL A 202 3.92 -0.98 -13.97
C VAL A 202 2.84 -0.26 -13.19
N GLY A 203 3.27 0.55 -12.22
CA GLY A 203 2.40 1.45 -11.46
C GLY A 203 2.70 2.91 -11.78
N TYR A 204 1.67 3.69 -11.91
CA TYR A 204 1.76 5.15 -12.04
C TYR A 204 0.95 5.82 -10.94
N ILE A 205 1.56 6.76 -10.24
CA ILE A 205 0.94 7.55 -9.18
C ILE A 205 1.08 9.03 -9.52
N ASP A 206 -0.05 9.70 -9.70
CA ASP A 206 -0.11 11.15 -9.79
C ASP A 206 -0.28 11.74 -8.38
N ARG A 207 0.81 12.27 -7.87
CA ARG A 207 0.85 12.90 -6.54
C ARG A 207 -0.11 14.07 -6.41
N SER A 208 -0.36 14.80 -7.50
CA SER A 208 -1.17 16.01 -7.47
C SER A 208 -2.65 15.71 -7.28
N SER A 209 -3.14 14.65 -7.90
CA SER A 209 -4.53 14.20 -7.77
C SER A 209 -4.73 13.07 -6.75
N GLY A 210 -3.64 12.45 -6.27
CA GLY A 210 -3.71 11.26 -5.43
C GLY A 210 -4.24 10.02 -6.15
N LYS A 211 -4.27 10.03 -7.49
CA LYS A 211 -4.74 8.89 -8.29
C LYS A 211 -3.59 7.95 -8.65
N ALA A 212 -3.91 6.68 -8.81
CA ALA A 212 -2.97 5.68 -9.30
C ALA A 212 -3.63 4.68 -10.25
N ILE A 213 -2.79 4.11 -11.11
CA ILE A 213 -3.14 3.00 -12.01
C ILE A 213 -2.02 1.98 -12.03
N VAL A 214 -2.36 0.70 -12.08
CA VAL A 214 -1.41 -0.41 -12.17
C VAL A 214 -1.88 -1.40 -13.21
N GLY A 215 -0.94 -1.86 -14.03
CA GLY A 215 -1.23 -2.83 -15.09
C GLY A 215 0.00 -3.22 -15.88
N TYR A 216 -0.22 -3.80 -17.06
CA TYR A 216 0.82 -4.19 -18.04
C TYR A 216 0.28 -4.12 -19.46
#